data_daefd10670749edca2f0283a9b3a9bc5
#
_entry.id   daefd10670749edca2f0283a9b3a9bc5
#
_cell.length_a   1.000
_cell.length_b   1.000
_cell.length_c   1.000
_cell.angle_alpha   90.00
_cell.angle_beta   90.00
_cell.angle_gamma   90.00
#
_symmetry.space_group_name_H-M   'P 1'
#
loop_
_entity.id
_entity.type
_entity.pdbx_description
1 polymer ?
#
loop_
_entity_poly.entity_id
_entity_poly.type
_entity_poly.pdbx_seq_one_letter_code
_entity_poly.pdbx_strand_id
1 'polypeptide(L)'
;MDVAPVIENRRASVKALLVTMIAWLAVITIFTAITWIRINSSLALLLLLLLLLFPTFSFIRWVMFRLLIDQEKIQVVRTFIFRNKESLEFNKIEGVDIQQGPFGRAFNYGRLTISGVGIKQLRTEPINRPDEVAGEIRSLISRRET
;
A
#
# COMPACT_ATOMS: atom_id res chain seq x y z
N MET A 1 30.83 6.41 -5.63
CA MET A 1 29.50 5.76 -5.76
C MET A 1 28.50 6.89 -5.83
N ASP A 2 28.22 7.39 -7.02
CA ASP A 2 27.23 8.43 -7.23
C ASP A 2 25.86 7.82 -6.97
N VAL A 3 25.25 8.28 -5.88
CA VAL A 3 23.83 7.97 -5.59
C VAL A 3 23.03 8.78 -6.59
N ALA A 4 22.57 8.14 -7.65
CA ALA A 4 21.67 8.77 -8.61
C ALA A 4 20.51 9.43 -7.86
N PRO A 5 20.13 10.66 -8.20
CA PRO A 5 19.10 11.40 -7.46
C PRO A 5 17.77 10.65 -7.55
N VAL A 6 17.21 10.34 -6.39
CA VAL A 6 15.86 9.78 -6.29
C VAL A 6 14.89 10.82 -6.84
N ILE A 7 14.20 10.51 -7.94
CA ILE A 7 13.28 11.45 -8.62
C ILE A 7 12.05 11.66 -7.75
N GLU A 8 11.53 10.60 -7.12
CA GLU A 8 10.35 10.70 -6.30
C GLU A 8 10.32 9.69 -5.15
N ASN A 9 9.90 10.17 -3.97
CA ASN A 9 9.68 9.35 -2.78
C ASN A 9 8.19 9.41 -2.42
N ARG A 10 7.43 8.41 -2.81
CA ARG A 10 6.01 8.32 -2.49
C ARG A 10 5.76 7.44 -1.28
N ARG A 11 4.93 7.95 -0.36
CA ARG A 11 4.45 7.20 0.82
C ARG A 11 3.08 6.60 0.55
N ALA A 12 2.70 5.62 1.37
CA ALA A 12 1.34 5.07 1.33
C ALA A 12 0.29 6.16 1.59
N SER A 13 -0.90 5.99 0.97
CA SER A 13 -1.98 6.97 1.04
C SER A 13 -2.59 7.08 2.43
N VAL A 14 -2.57 8.26 3.01
CA VAL A 14 -3.29 8.58 4.26
C VAL A 14 -4.79 8.37 4.10
N LYS A 15 -5.34 8.68 2.92
CA LYS A 15 -6.78 8.49 2.62
C LYS A 15 -7.19 7.02 2.70
N ALA A 16 -6.36 6.12 2.16
CA ALA A 16 -6.59 4.68 2.24
C ALA A 16 -6.57 4.19 3.70
N LEU A 17 -5.62 4.70 4.50
CA LEU A 17 -5.56 4.41 5.92
C LEU A 17 -6.82 4.87 6.66
N LEU A 18 -7.25 6.13 6.44
CA LEU A 18 -8.44 6.69 7.08
C LEU A 18 -9.70 5.88 6.75
N VAL A 19 -9.92 5.53 5.48
CA VAL A 19 -11.06 4.70 5.06
C VAL A 19 -11.03 3.35 5.79
N THR A 20 -9.87 2.71 5.85
CA THR A 20 -9.72 1.43 6.56
C THR A 20 -9.97 1.58 8.06
N MET A 21 -9.48 2.63 8.70
CA MET A 21 -9.69 2.90 10.12
C MET A 21 -11.16 3.15 10.45
N ILE A 22 -11.86 3.95 9.63
CA ILE A 22 -13.30 4.23 9.80
C ILE A 22 -14.12 2.94 9.66
N ALA A 23 -13.82 2.12 8.65
CA ALA A 23 -14.49 0.84 8.46
C ALA A 23 -14.32 -0.09 9.68
N TRP A 24 -13.10 -0.15 10.24
CA TRP A 24 -12.82 -0.95 11.42
C TRP A 24 -13.49 -0.40 12.68
N LEU A 25 -13.54 0.94 12.86
CA LEU A 25 -14.29 1.56 13.94
C LEU A 25 -15.78 1.18 13.90
N ALA A 26 -16.39 1.22 12.71
CA ALA A 26 -17.77 0.79 12.54
C ALA A 26 -17.98 -0.68 12.93
N VAL A 27 -17.08 -1.59 12.49
CA VAL A 27 -17.12 -3.01 12.84
C VAL A 27 -16.97 -3.21 14.36
N ILE A 28 -16.03 -2.52 15.00
CA ILE A 28 -15.84 -2.59 16.46
C ILE A 28 -17.07 -2.12 17.22
N THR A 29 -17.67 -1.00 16.78
CA THR A 29 -18.87 -0.44 17.43
C THR A 29 -20.07 -1.38 17.33
N ILE A 30 -20.31 -1.95 16.14
CA ILE A 30 -21.39 -2.92 15.95
C ILE A 30 -21.16 -4.18 16.79
N PHE A 31 -19.92 -4.68 16.80
CA PHE A 31 -19.57 -5.87 17.55
C PHE A 31 -19.73 -5.67 19.06
N THR A 32 -19.26 -4.53 19.61
CA THR A 32 -19.44 -4.20 21.02
C THR A 32 -20.90 -4.04 21.40
N ALA A 33 -21.72 -3.43 20.55
CA ALA A 33 -23.16 -3.30 20.80
C ALA A 33 -23.86 -4.67 20.88
N ILE A 34 -23.50 -5.61 19.98
CA ILE A 34 -24.07 -6.96 19.97
C ILE A 34 -23.62 -7.77 21.19
N THR A 35 -22.33 -7.69 21.55
CA THR A 35 -21.76 -8.46 22.65
C THR A 35 -22.24 -7.98 24.03
N TRP A 36 -22.47 -6.67 24.17
CA TRP A 36 -23.05 -6.09 25.40
C TRP A 36 -24.41 -6.69 25.76
N ILE A 37 -25.21 -7.09 24.77
CA ILE A 37 -26.56 -7.62 24.94
C ILE A 37 -26.55 -9.14 25.24
N ARG A 38 -25.52 -9.89 24.84
CA ARG A 38 -25.58 -11.35 24.72
C ARG A 38 -24.52 -12.18 25.42
N ILE A 39 -23.38 -11.61 25.85
CA ILE A 39 -22.18 -12.39 26.24
C ILE A 39 -21.61 -11.94 27.58
N ASN A 40 -20.99 -12.88 28.29
CA ASN A 40 -20.26 -12.65 29.53
C ASN A 40 -19.11 -11.66 29.31
N SER A 41 -18.95 -10.68 30.20
CA SER A 41 -18.07 -9.53 30.06
C SER A 41 -16.59 -9.86 29.76
N SER A 42 -16.07 -10.97 30.31
CA SER A 42 -14.68 -11.39 30.10
C SER A 42 -14.40 -11.87 28.69
N LEU A 43 -15.33 -12.58 28.07
CA LEU A 43 -15.19 -13.09 26.70
C LEU A 43 -15.32 -11.95 25.67
N ALA A 44 -16.19 -10.98 25.95
CA ALA A 44 -16.35 -9.78 25.14
C ALA A 44 -15.06 -8.94 25.13
N LEU A 45 -14.39 -8.78 26.27
CA LEU A 45 -13.10 -8.07 26.36
C LEU A 45 -11.99 -8.76 25.57
N LEU A 46 -11.90 -10.08 25.64
CA LEU A 46 -10.89 -10.85 24.88
C LEU A 46 -11.09 -10.70 23.36
N LEU A 47 -12.33 -10.80 22.90
CA LEU A 47 -12.67 -10.62 21.49
C LEU A 47 -12.43 -9.18 21.02
N LEU A 48 -12.71 -8.17 21.84
CA LEU A 48 -12.42 -6.78 21.55
C LEU A 48 -10.91 -6.54 21.39
N LEU A 49 -10.11 -7.11 22.29
CA LEU A 49 -8.64 -7.01 22.23
C LEU A 49 -8.11 -7.64 20.93
N LEU A 50 -8.61 -8.81 20.56
CA LEU A 50 -8.23 -9.49 19.33
C LEU A 50 -8.61 -8.66 18.08
N LEU A 51 -9.77 -8.02 18.10
CA LEU A 51 -10.28 -7.18 17.02
C LEU A 51 -9.44 -5.91 16.83
N LEU A 52 -8.86 -5.37 17.91
CA LEU A 52 -7.96 -4.19 17.87
C LEU A 52 -6.58 -4.49 17.29
N LEU A 53 -6.13 -5.75 17.27
CA LEU A 53 -4.83 -6.11 16.67
C LEU A 53 -4.78 -5.82 15.17
N PHE A 54 -5.88 -5.99 14.47
CA PHE A 54 -5.91 -5.84 13.01
C PHE A 54 -5.67 -4.40 12.53
N PRO A 55 -6.37 -3.36 13.04
CA PRO A 55 -6.08 -1.98 12.65
C PRO A 55 -4.67 -1.54 13.07
N THR A 56 -4.16 -2.02 14.20
CA THR A 56 -2.78 -1.76 14.63
C THR A 56 -1.77 -2.31 13.62
N PHE A 57 -1.95 -3.53 13.15
CA PHE A 57 -1.10 -4.13 12.13
C PHE A 57 -1.19 -3.38 10.78
N SER A 58 -2.38 -2.94 10.40
CA SER A 58 -2.60 -2.15 9.19
C SER A 58 -1.89 -0.79 9.25
N PHE A 59 -1.90 -0.15 10.42
CA PHE A 59 -1.20 1.11 10.68
C PHE A 59 0.32 0.95 10.56
N ILE A 60 0.89 -0.10 11.17
CA ILE A 60 2.33 -0.38 11.12
C ILE A 60 2.76 -0.59 9.65
N ARG A 61 2.02 -1.38 8.88
CA ARG A 61 2.28 -1.58 7.45
C ARG A 61 2.30 -0.26 6.68
N TRP A 62 1.36 0.62 6.96
CA TRP A 62 1.26 1.92 6.30
C TRP A 62 2.48 2.82 6.59
N VAL A 63 2.90 2.90 7.85
CA VAL A 63 4.05 3.72 8.25
C VAL A 63 5.35 3.24 7.60
N MET A 64 5.49 1.93 7.43
CA MET A 64 6.73 1.29 6.98
C MET A 64 6.88 1.16 5.46
N PHE A 65 5.84 1.57 4.70
CA PHE A 65 5.89 1.50 3.24
C PHE A 65 6.50 2.74 2.61
N ARG A 66 7.44 2.55 1.67
CA ARG A 66 8.00 3.60 0.81
C ARG A 66 8.17 3.09 -0.61
N LEU A 67 7.72 3.86 -1.57
CA LEU A 67 7.97 3.68 -2.99
C LEU A 67 9.03 4.71 -3.42
N LEU A 68 10.15 4.24 -3.92
CA LEU A 68 11.23 5.07 -4.45
C LEU A 68 11.32 4.87 -5.95
N ILE A 69 11.19 5.95 -6.70
CA ILE A 69 11.40 5.98 -8.16
C ILE A 69 12.74 6.63 -8.40
N ASP A 70 13.67 5.87 -8.92
CA ASP A 70 15.01 6.28 -9.32
C ASP A 70 15.09 6.34 -10.84
N GLN A 71 16.15 6.90 -11.40
CA GLN A 71 16.34 6.98 -12.86
C GLN A 71 16.50 5.62 -13.53
N GLU A 72 17.04 4.63 -12.84
CA GLU A 72 17.34 3.32 -13.43
C GLU A 72 16.41 2.20 -12.98
N LYS A 73 15.77 2.34 -11.83
CA LYS A 73 14.99 1.26 -11.19
C LYS A 73 13.87 1.78 -10.30
N ILE A 74 12.82 1.00 -10.22
CA ILE A 74 11.76 1.20 -9.22
C ILE A 74 12.08 0.33 -8.02
N GLN A 75 12.03 0.91 -6.81
CA GLN A 75 12.27 0.20 -5.57
C GLN A 75 11.03 0.29 -4.67
N VAL A 76 10.53 -0.85 -4.23
CA VAL A 76 9.54 -0.95 -3.16
C VAL A 76 10.25 -1.37 -1.89
N VAL A 77 10.27 -0.49 -0.91
CA VAL A 77 10.87 -0.75 0.40
C VAL A 77 9.75 -1.04 1.39
N ARG A 78 9.73 -2.27 1.89
CA ARG A 78 8.86 -2.70 2.99
C ARG A 78 9.76 -3.02 4.18
N THR A 79 9.67 -2.21 5.21
CA THR A 79 10.42 -2.43 6.45
C THR A 79 9.42 -2.84 7.51
N PHE A 80 9.23 -4.13 7.71
CA PHE A 80 8.46 -4.65 8.84
C PHE A 80 9.45 -5.29 9.83
N ILE A 81 9.45 -6.59 10.04
CA ILE A 81 10.48 -7.28 10.85
C ILE A 81 11.75 -7.50 10.03
N PHE A 82 11.59 -7.74 8.72
CA PHE A 82 12.69 -7.89 7.77
C PHE A 82 12.63 -6.78 6.72
N ARG A 83 13.79 -6.22 6.38
CA ARG A 83 13.92 -5.18 5.37
C ARG A 83 13.93 -5.82 3.99
N ASN A 84 12.76 -5.97 3.37
CA ASN A 84 12.67 -6.42 1.99
C ASN A 84 12.75 -5.22 1.06
N LYS A 85 13.79 -5.20 0.23
CA LYS A 85 13.93 -4.27 -0.89
C LYS A 85 13.69 -5.07 -2.17
N GLU A 86 12.60 -4.80 -2.83
CA GLU A 86 12.32 -5.32 -4.17
C GLU A 86 12.62 -4.21 -5.16
N SER A 87 13.54 -4.45 -6.10
CA SER A 87 13.91 -3.50 -7.14
C SER A 87 13.66 -4.12 -8.50
N LEU A 88 13.13 -3.32 -9.42
CA LEU A 88 12.88 -3.68 -10.81
C LEU A 88 13.49 -2.62 -11.71
N GLU A 89 14.40 -3.04 -12.59
CA GLU A 89 15.00 -2.17 -13.60
C GLU A 89 13.97 -1.84 -14.69
N PHE A 90 13.97 -0.61 -15.20
CA PHE A 90 12.99 -0.17 -16.20
C PHE A 90 13.02 -0.99 -17.49
N ASN A 91 14.19 -1.46 -17.91
CA ASN A 91 14.37 -2.31 -19.10
C ASN A 91 13.70 -3.68 -19.00
N LYS A 92 13.30 -4.09 -17.79
CA LYS A 92 12.62 -5.37 -17.53
C LYS A 92 11.12 -5.21 -17.26
N ILE A 93 10.60 -3.98 -17.30
CA ILE A 93 9.17 -3.71 -17.06
C ILE A 93 8.39 -3.96 -18.34
N GLU A 94 7.41 -4.85 -18.27
CA GLU A 94 6.46 -5.14 -19.35
C GLU A 94 5.16 -4.34 -19.23
N GLY A 95 4.74 -4.05 -18.01
CA GLY A 95 3.48 -3.37 -17.80
C GLY A 95 3.31 -2.78 -16.39
N VAL A 96 2.42 -1.78 -16.33
CA VAL A 96 2.02 -1.13 -15.07
C VAL A 96 0.51 -1.10 -15.02
N ASP A 97 -0.07 -1.84 -14.07
CA ASP A 97 -1.50 -1.95 -13.83
C ASP A 97 -1.91 -1.19 -12.58
N ILE A 98 -3.08 -0.59 -12.62
CA ILE A 98 -3.66 0.16 -11.51
C ILE A 98 -4.85 -0.60 -10.96
N GLN A 99 -4.84 -0.87 -9.66
CA GLN A 99 -5.96 -1.51 -8.96
C GLN A 99 -6.60 -0.51 -8.00
N GLN A 100 -7.84 -0.11 -8.32
CA GLN A 100 -8.65 0.79 -7.49
C GLN A 100 -10.00 0.16 -7.20
N GLY A 101 -10.33 0.02 -5.91
CA GLY A 101 -11.69 -0.30 -5.47
C GLY A 101 -12.63 0.91 -5.57
N PRO A 102 -13.93 0.77 -5.24
CA PRO A 102 -14.90 1.88 -5.28
C PRO A 102 -14.47 3.09 -4.47
N PHE A 103 -14.02 2.89 -3.24
CA PHE A 103 -13.48 3.96 -2.39
C PHE A 103 -12.15 4.52 -2.93
N GLY A 104 -11.31 3.67 -3.55
CA GLY A 104 -10.08 4.10 -4.21
C GLY A 104 -10.34 5.09 -5.32
N ARG A 105 -11.39 4.87 -6.13
CA ARG A 105 -11.82 5.81 -7.18
C ARG A 105 -12.37 7.10 -6.60
N ALA A 106 -13.26 7.02 -5.59
CA ALA A 106 -13.87 8.20 -4.97
C ALA A 106 -12.83 9.12 -4.31
N PHE A 107 -11.81 8.56 -3.67
CA PHE A 107 -10.79 9.31 -2.91
C PHE A 107 -9.44 9.42 -3.64
N ASN A 108 -9.36 8.95 -4.89
CA ASN A 108 -8.18 9.00 -5.76
C ASN A 108 -6.93 8.35 -5.11
N TYR A 109 -7.07 7.10 -4.65
CA TYR A 109 -5.96 6.26 -4.22
C TYR A 109 -6.07 4.85 -4.83
N GLY A 110 -4.94 4.14 -4.97
CA GLY A 110 -4.92 2.79 -5.51
C GLY A 110 -3.57 2.13 -5.37
N ARG A 111 -3.50 0.85 -5.74
CA ARG A 111 -2.27 0.06 -5.78
C ARG A 111 -1.75 0.00 -7.20
N LEU A 112 -0.45 0.04 -7.36
CA LEU A 112 0.22 -0.28 -8.60
C LEU A 112 0.72 -1.72 -8.55
N THR A 113 0.56 -2.42 -9.65
CA THR A 113 1.16 -3.73 -9.91
C THR A 113 2.05 -3.57 -11.12
N ILE A 114 3.35 -3.75 -10.93
CA ILE A 114 4.36 -3.63 -11.99
C ILE A 114 4.80 -5.04 -12.34
N SER A 115 4.64 -5.43 -13.60
CA SER A 115 5.05 -6.70 -14.15
C SER A 115 6.33 -6.55 -14.98
N GLY A 116 7.18 -7.55 -14.93
CA GLY A 116 8.43 -7.56 -15.69
C GLY A 116 8.89 -8.97 -16.04
N VAL A 117 9.77 -9.06 -17.03
CA VAL A 117 10.32 -10.31 -17.56
C VAL A 117 11.11 -11.06 -16.48
N GLY A 118 10.71 -12.32 -16.22
CA GLY A 118 11.43 -13.24 -15.32
C GLY A 118 11.39 -12.87 -13.85
N ILE A 119 10.52 -11.92 -13.43
CA ILE A 119 10.45 -11.42 -12.07
C ILE A 119 9.02 -11.49 -11.53
N LYS A 120 8.91 -11.75 -10.24
CA LYS A 120 7.64 -11.67 -9.50
C LYS A 120 7.05 -10.28 -9.60
N GLN A 121 5.76 -10.17 -9.84
CA GLN A 121 5.04 -8.90 -9.86
C GLN A 121 5.35 -8.02 -8.63
N LEU A 122 5.80 -6.81 -8.87
CA LEU A 122 6.05 -5.82 -7.83
C LEU A 122 4.74 -5.10 -7.49
N ARG A 123 4.23 -5.27 -6.28
CA ARG A 123 2.97 -4.65 -5.84
C ARG A 123 3.25 -3.58 -4.80
N THR A 124 2.62 -2.42 -4.95
CA THR A 124 2.71 -1.34 -3.97
C THR A 124 1.60 -1.42 -2.91
N GLU A 125 1.78 -0.74 -1.79
CA GLU A 125 0.65 -0.36 -0.93
C GLU A 125 -0.17 0.74 -1.62
N PRO A 126 -1.41 1.02 -1.16
CA PRO A 126 -2.21 2.09 -1.74
C PRO A 126 -1.49 3.43 -1.69
N ILE A 127 -1.31 4.06 -2.83
CA ILE A 127 -0.69 5.38 -2.99
C ILE A 127 -1.73 6.39 -3.49
N ASN A 128 -1.48 7.67 -3.25
CA ASN A 128 -2.30 8.74 -3.80
C ASN A 128 -2.02 8.92 -5.29
N ARG A 129 -3.06 9.27 -6.07
CA ARG A 129 -3.00 9.56 -7.50
C ARG A 129 -2.25 8.51 -8.31
N PRO A 130 -2.71 7.26 -8.27
CA PRO A 130 -2.00 6.16 -8.91
C PRO A 130 -1.87 6.32 -10.42
N ASP A 131 -2.83 7.03 -11.07
CA ASP A 131 -2.79 7.29 -12.51
C ASP A 131 -1.62 8.19 -12.90
N GLU A 132 -1.33 9.23 -12.11
CA GLU A 132 -0.19 10.13 -12.34
C GLU A 132 1.13 9.35 -12.23
N VAL A 133 1.28 8.57 -11.16
CA VAL A 133 2.48 7.76 -10.92
C VAL A 133 2.67 6.70 -12.01
N ALA A 134 1.60 6.04 -12.44
CA ALA A 134 1.66 5.07 -13.53
C ALA A 134 2.05 5.75 -14.86
N GLY A 135 1.51 6.94 -15.12
CA GLY A 135 1.87 7.75 -16.29
C GLY A 135 3.35 8.15 -16.29
N GLU A 136 3.86 8.56 -15.13
CA GLU A 136 5.28 8.88 -14.94
C GLU A 136 6.18 7.68 -15.23
N ILE A 137 5.85 6.51 -14.66
CA ILE A 137 6.59 5.27 -14.90
C ILE A 137 6.59 4.91 -16.39
N ARG A 138 5.42 4.97 -17.06
CA ARG A 138 5.31 4.68 -18.49
C ARG A 138 6.14 5.66 -19.34
N SER A 139 6.15 6.94 -18.99
CA SER A 139 6.94 7.95 -19.69
C SER A 139 8.45 7.72 -19.54
N LEU A 140 8.90 7.22 -18.39
CA LEU A 140 10.29 6.85 -18.16
C LEU A 140 10.71 5.61 -18.97
N ILE A 141 9.79 4.65 -19.13
CA ILE A 141 10.02 3.46 -19.97
C ILE A 141 10.16 3.89 -21.43
N SER A 142 9.22 4.68 -21.97
CA SER A 142 9.21 5.09 -23.38
C SER A 142 10.43 5.95 -23.78
N ARG A 143 10.95 6.76 -22.88
CA ARG A 143 12.17 7.56 -23.14
C ARG A 143 13.44 6.73 -23.32
N ARG A 144 13.45 5.48 -22.87
CA ARG A 144 14.61 4.59 -22.95
C ARG A 144 14.56 3.63 -24.14
N GLU A 145 13.39 3.48 -24.76
CA GLU A 145 13.23 2.68 -25.97
C GLU A 145 13.58 3.47 -27.24
N THR A 146 13.81 4.78 -27.13
CA THR A 146 14.22 5.66 -28.22
C THR A 146 15.71 5.96 -28.16
#